data_7779e1c9b11760fcbd60bf79b89b2f3a
#
_entry.id   7779e1c9b11760fcbd60bf79b89b2f3a
#
_cell.length_a   1.000
_cell.length_b   1.000
_cell.length_c   1.000
_cell.angle_alpha   90.00
_cell.angle_beta   90.00
_cell.angle_gamma   90.00
#
_symmetry.space_group_name_H-M   'P 1'
#
loop_
_entity.id
_entity.type
_entity.pdbx_description
1 polymer ?
#
loop_
_entity_poly.entity_id
_entity_poly.type
_entity_poly.pdbx_seq_one_letter_code
_entity_poly.pdbx_strand_id
1 'polypeptide(L)'
;MKRKAWLTVAAALLFPVTALAAETFDGAVVAGVTTDVTAPFGGTVQSVSVREGAYLAVGDVAAVLDTTKVYAPEDGTVHLADVSEGDSVSGTVLTLSPVSRYTIYCDLTDAYQSPETLYVQLGEQVYLQCVKDGSHQATGIITEVDGSSYTVTATAGELYVQEAVYVYRSANDAASSRLGKGVVNRAATINISANGSLWKLHVADGENVERGQLLLETVEGELPGLESSGTGEVKAETSGIVTVVSAEAGRTVRQGETLLTLADPAAYEIAFSVPEELVSQLQAGDPVSIYFSWQGSQAEPVQGTLLRVSYVQEGAESSASASAAGEAPRGDTAQAQPGGGEASTVSNDTASENVTYLAYAAFTPDESVRLGMTVTVVWNGA
;
A
#
# COMPACT_ATOMS: atom_id res chain seq x y z
N MET A 1 -3.58 38.93 -100.30
CA MET A 1 -2.86 38.54 -99.10
C MET A 1 -3.84 37.76 -98.21
N LYS A 2 -3.72 36.40 -98.18
CA LYS A 2 -4.63 35.52 -97.48
C LYS A 2 -3.98 35.16 -96.13
N ARG A 3 -4.59 35.56 -94.96
CA ARG A 3 -4.15 35.17 -93.64
C ARG A 3 -4.90 33.88 -93.26
N LYS A 4 -4.20 32.78 -93.05
CA LYS A 4 -4.71 31.53 -92.53
C LYS A 4 -4.76 31.64 -91.02
N ALA A 5 -5.94 31.49 -90.43
CA ALA A 5 -6.16 31.37 -89.00
C ALA A 5 -6.00 29.84 -88.59
N TRP A 6 -5.05 29.58 -87.66
CA TRP A 6 -4.90 28.27 -87.04
C TRP A 6 -5.77 28.21 -85.78
N LEU A 7 -6.72 27.29 -85.75
CA LEU A 7 -7.51 26.93 -84.58
C LEU A 7 -6.74 25.86 -83.84
N THR A 8 -6.25 26.17 -82.66
CA THR A 8 -5.74 25.17 -81.72
C THR A 8 -6.87 24.70 -80.81
N VAL A 9 -7.30 23.44 -80.98
CA VAL A 9 -8.26 22.77 -80.11
C VAL A 9 -7.45 22.24 -78.89
N ALA A 10 -7.66 22.85 -77.71
CA ALA A 10 -7.17 22.35 -76.45
C ALA A 10 -8.16 21.29 -75.94
N ALA A 11 -7.73 20.03 -76.03
CA ALA A 11 -8.46 18.92 -75.38
C ALA A 11 -8.20 18.96 -73.85
N ALA A 12 -9.18 19.41 -73.11
CA ALA A 12 -9.17 19.29 -71.65
C ALA A 12 -9.45 17.83 -71.26
N LEU A 13 -8.40 17.14 -70.78
CA LEU A 13 -8.53 15.84 -70.15
C LEU A 13 -9.21 16.04 -68.76
N LEU A 14 -10.51 15.80 -68.66
CA LEU A 14 -11.23 15.62 -67.40
C LEU A 14 -10.84 14.26 -66.83
N PHE A 15 -9.91 14.24 -65.88
CA PHE A 15 -9.75 13.09 -65.00
C PHE A 15 -10.95 13.06 -64.05
N PRO A 16 -11.69 11.93 -63.95
CA PRO A 16 -12.65 11.78 -62.90
C PRO A 16 -11.90 11.75 -61.57
N VAL A 17 -12.04 12.78 -60.77
CA VAL A 17 -11.71 12.71 -59.35
C VAL A 17 -12.75 11.78 -58.72
N THR A 18 -12.36 10.53 -58.50
CA THR A 18 -13.16 9.64 -57.65
C THR A 18 -13.10 10.24 -56.23
N ALA A 19 -14.16 10.91 -55.83
CA ALA A 19 -14.35 11.27 -54.44
C ALA A 19 -14.39 9.93 -53.66
N LEU A 20 -13.36 9.58 -52.92
CA LEU A 20 -13.44 8.53 -51.93
C LEU A 20 -14.52 8.96 -50.94
N ALA A 21 -15.43 8.03 -50.63
CA ALA A 21 -16.44 8.27 -49.63
C ALA A 21 -15.68 8.46 -48.27
N ALA A 22 -16.03 9.52 -47.57
CA ALA A 22 -15.52 9.74 -46.23
C ALA A 22 -16.10 8.67 -45.29
N GLU A 23 -15.26 7.90 -44.65
CA GLU A 23 -15.68 6.90 -43.67
C GLU A 23 -15.77 7.56 -42.29
N THR A 24 -16.82 7.20 -41.55
CA THR A 24 -17.11 7.76 -40.22
C THR A 24 -17.06 6.67 -39.16
N PHE A 25 -16.42 6.97 -38.05
CA PHE A 25 -16.22 6.06 -36.93
C PHE A 25 -16.67 6.75 -35.64
N ASP A 26 -17.34 6.02 -34.78
CA ASP A 26 -17.64 6.48 -33.42
C ASP A 26 -16.45 6.18 -32.51
N GLY A 27 -16.11 7.15 -31.67
CA GLY A 27 -14.96 7.06 -30.78
C GLY A 27 -15.15 7.82 -29.49
N ALA A 28 -14.14 7.77 -28.64
CA ALA A 28 -14.11 8.47 -27.38
C ALA A 28 -12.71 9.01 -27.07
N VAL A 29 -12.66 10.05 -26.24
CA VAL A 29 -11.41 10.59 -25.69
C VAL A 29 -10.88 9.62 -24.64
N VAL A 30 -9.64 9.17 -24.81
CA VAL A 30 -8.92 8.28 -23.88
C VAL A 30 -7.63 8.91 -23.42
N ALA A 31 -7.05 8.37 -22.32
CA ALA A 31 -5.72 8.76 -21.90
C ALA A 31 -4.69 8.12 -22.82
N GLY A 32 -3.85 8.93 -23.46
CA GLY A 32 -2.73 8.43 -24.28
C GLY A 32 -1.50 8.10 -23.43
N VAL A 33 -1.27 8.88 -22.37
CA VAL A 33 -0.18 8.66 -21.40
C VAL A 33 -0.76 8.64 -19.99
N THR A 34 -0.42 7.60 -19.26
CA THR A 34 -0.75 7.46 -17.84
C THR A 34 0.50 7.31 -17.00
N THR A 35 0.47 7.81 -15.78
CA THR A 35 1.55 7.68 -14.79
C THR A 35 0.96 7.15 -13.50
N ASP A 36 1.59 6.12 -12.95
CA ASP A 36 1.19 5.55 -11.68
C ASP A 36 1.88 6.28 -10.52
N VAL A 37 1.10 6.62 -9.51
CA VAL A 37 1.62 7.05 -8.21
C VAL A 37 1.68 5.82 -7.32
N THR A 38 2.89 5.41 -6.96
CA THR A 38 3.14 4.18 -6.20
C THR A 38 3.49 4.47 -4.75
N ALA A 39 3.31 3.48 -3.88
CA ALA A 39 3.70 3.55 -2.49
C ALA A 39 5.23 3.57 -2.36
N PRO A 40 5.84 4.61 -1.78
CA PRO A 40 7.30 4.70 -1.60
C PRO A 40 7.84 3.70 -0.58
N PHE A 41 6.99 3.22 0.32
CA PHE A 41 7.26 2.18 1.31
C PHE A 41 5.97 1.43 1.62
N GLY A 42 6.07 0.25 2.23
CA GLY A 42 4.92 -0.54 2.65
C GLY A 42 4.38 -0.06 4.00
N GLY A 43 3.05 -0.02 4.13
CA GLY A 43 2.37 0.43 5.33
C GLY A 43 0.86 0.37 5.18
N THR A 44 0.14 0.89 6.16
CA THR A 44 -1.32 0.99 6.10
C THR A 44 -1.73 2.35 5.56
N VAL A 45 -2.62 2.39 4.58
CA VAL A 45 -3.17 3.65 4.06
C VAL A 45 -4.01 4.32 5.14
N GLN A 46 -3.54 5.44 5.66
CA GLN A 46 -4.26 6.22 6.66
C GLN A 46 -5.42 6.98 6.03
N SER A 47 -5.15 7.64 4.90
CA SER A 47 -6.16 8.39 4.15
C SER A 47 -5.78 8.52 2.68
N VAL A 48 -6.81 8.69 1.83
CA VAL A 48 -6.68 9.04 0.41
C VAL A 48 -7.30 10.41 0.22
N SER A 49 -6.49 11.36 -0.28
CA SER A 49 -6.90 12.78 -0.38
C SER A 49 -7.57 13.14 -1.70
N VAL A 50 -7.63 12.20 -2.63
CA VAL A 50 -8.08 12.42 -4.02
C VAL A 50 -9.24 11.51 -4.40
N ARG A 51 -9.93 11.88 -5.50
CA ARG A 51 -11.02 11.10 -6.10
C ARG A 51 -10.81 11.01 -7.60
N GLU A 52 -11.38 9.99 -8.23
CA GLU A 52 -11.41 9.88 -9.67
C GLU A 52 -12.02 11.12 -10.32
N GLY A 53 -11.43 11.57 -11.42
CA GLY A 53 -11.77 12.79 -12.12
C GLY A 53 -11.20 14.09 -11.53
N ALA A 54 -10.53 14.06 -10.38
CA ALA A 54 -9.87 15.22 -9.80
C ALA A 54 -8.56 15.53 -10.52
N TYR A 55 -8.20 16.80 -10.63
CA TYR A 55 -6.87 17.21 -11.06
C TYR A 55 -5.92 17.22 -9.87
N LEU A 56 -4.74 16.65 -10.03
CA LEU A 56 -3.66 16.59 -9.05
C LEU A 56 -2.44 17.30 -9.62
N ALA A 57 -1.90 18.27 -8.89
CA ALA A 57 -0.68 18.98 -9.28
C ALA A 57 0.56 18.31 -8.72
N VAL A 58 1.72 18.60 -9.30
CA VAL A 58 3.02 18.16 -8.76
C VAL A 58 3.18 18.64 -7.32
N GLY A 59 3.51 17.72 -6.42
CA GLY A 59 3.69 18.00 -4.99
C GLY A 59 2.44 17.90 -4.15
N ASP A 60 1.25 17.78 -4.76
CA ASP A 60 0.00 17.56 -4.01
C ASP A 60 0.01 16.18 -3.33
N VAL A 61 -0.61 16.10 -2.14
CA VAL A 61 -0.71 14.86 -1.38
C VAL A 61 -1.80 13.96 -1.98
N ALA A 62 -1.40 12.82 -2.49
CA ALA A 62 -2.28 11.79 -3.05
C ALA A 62 -2.88 10.90 -1.97
N ALA A 63 -2.03 10.41 -1.07
CA ALA A 63 -2.40 9.54 0.05
C ALA A 63 -1.45 9.76 1.23
N VAL A 64 -1.85 9.28 2.40
CA VAL A 64 -0.99 9.23 3.59
C VAL A 64 -0.88 7.78 4.03
N LEU A 65 0.35 7.29 4.19
CA LEU A 65 0.66 5.97 4.71
C LEU A 65 1.04 6.07 6.19
N ASP A 66 0.55 5.16 7.01
CA ASP A 66 0.92 5.07 8.42
C ASP A 66 2.14 4.16 8.58
N THR A 67 2.97 4.50 9.57
CA THR A 67 4.18 3.75 9.94
C THR A 67 3.86 2.74 11.05
N THR A 68 4.71 1.74 11.21
CA THR A 68 4.65 0.82 12.35
C THR A 68 5.31 1.47 13.55
N LYS A 69 4.53 1.76 14.59
CA LYS A 69 4.96 2.44 15.82
C LYS A 69 5.30 1.44 16.91
N VAL A 70 6.46 1.63 17.55
CA VAL A 70 6.93 0.80 18.66
C VAL A 70 7.00 1.64 19.93
N TYR A 71 6.34 1.16 20.98
CA TYR A 71 6.19 1.87 22.25
C TYR A 71 6.93 1.18 23.37
N ALA A 72 7.31 1.93 24.42
CA ALA A 72 7.91 1.42 25.63
C ALA A 72 6.89 0.54 26.40
N PRO A 73 7.22 -0.73 26.73
CA PRO A 73 6.33 -1.60 27.49
C PRO A 73 6.27 -1.20 28.98
N GLU A 74 7.31 -0.55 29.50
CA GLU A 74 7.41 -0.06 30.88
C GLU A 74 8.41 1.10 31.00
N ASP A 75 8.45 1.73 32.18
CA ASP A 75 9.38 2.80 32.49
C ASP A 75 10.82 2.30 32.54
N GLY A 76 11.76 3.02 31.97
CA GLY A 76 13.16 2.59 31.98
C GLY A 76 14.11 3.53 31.27
N THR A 77 15.38 3.13 31.20
CA THR A 77 16.43 3.83 30.47
C THR A 77 16.72 3.08 29.16
N VAL A 78 16.70 3.81 28.05
CA VAL A 78 16.97 3.29 26.71
C VAL A 78 18.46 3.12 26.49
N HIS A 79 18.82 2.02 25.85
CA HIS A 79 20.16 1.76 25.28
C HIS A 79 19.97 1.39 23.81
N LEU A 80 20.41 2.27 22.91
CA LEU A 80 20.32 2.05 21.47
C LEU A 80 21.37 1.04 21.02
N ALA A 81 21.00 0.17 20.06
CA ALA A 81 21.97 -0.53 19.24
C ALA A 81 22.65 0.48 18.29
N ASP A 82 23.69 0.03 17.58
CA ASP A 82 24.36 0.85 16.55
C ASP A 82 23.50 0.88 15.27
N VAL A 83 22.41 1.66 15.33
CA VAL A 83 21.44 1.82 14.25
C VAL A 83 21.12 3.30 14.04
N SER A 84 20.85 3.67 12.79
CA SER A 84 20.50 5.02 12.36
C SER A 84 19.20 5.03 11.56
N GLU A 85 18.55 6.19 11.51
CA GLU A 85 17.37 6.38 10.63
C GLU A 85 17.77 6.06 9.18
N GLY A 86 16.93 5.29 8.50
CA GLY A 86 17.17 4.76 7.15
C GLY A 86 17.73 3.34 7.12
N ASP A 87 18.28 2.83 8.23
CA ASP A 87 18.84 1.48 8.27
C ASP A 87 17.74 0.40 8.20
N SER A 88 18.07 -0.69 7.52
CA SER A 88 17.23 -1.89 7.55
C SER A 88 17.47 -2.65 8.85
N VAL A 89 16.41 -2.88 9.61
CA VAL A 89 16.46 -3.53 10.91
C VAL A 89 15.67 -4.85 10.92
N SER A 90 16.21 -5.85 11.62
CA SER A 90 15.54 -7.12 11.85
C SER A 90 15.99 -7.68 13.19
N GLY A 91 15.13 -7.60 14.19
CA GLY A 91 15.43 -8.02 15.57
C GLY A 91 15.57 -6.85 16.53
N THR A 92 16.45 -6.97 17.53
CA THR A 92 16.60 -5.98 18.61
C THR A 92 17.24 -4.69 18.10
N VAL A 93 16.50 -3.58 18.21
CA VAL A 93 16.93 -2.23 17.83
C VAL A 93 17.41 -1.44 19.02
N LEU A 94 16.79 -1.64 20.18
CA LEU A 94 17.20 -1.03 21.43
C LEU A 94 16.88 -1.96 22.60
N THR A 95 17.51 -1.72 23.74
CA THR A 95 17.20 -2.37 25.00
C THR A 95 16.71 -1.37 26.03
N LEU A 96 15.77 -1.77 26.85
CA LEU A 96 15.22 -0.97 27.93
C LEU A 96 15.69 -1.55 29.26
N SER A 97 16.39 -0.75 30.06
CA SER A 97 16.72 -1.09 31.45
C SER A 97 15.60 -0.58 32.35
N PRO A 98 14.79 -1.45 32.97
CA PRO A 98 13.69 -1.04 33.81
C PRO A 98 14.11 -0.15 34.97
N VAL A 99 13.27 0.78 35.39
CA VAL A 99 13.48 1.61 36.61
C VAL A 99 13.54 0.73 37.84
N SER A 100 12.74 -0.33 37.87
CA SER A 100 12.80 -1.37 38.90
C SER A 100 14.08 -2.18 38.76
N ARG A 101 15.09 -1.86 39.56
CA ARG A 101 16.44 -2.44 39.44
C ARG A 101 16.55 -3.90 39.85
N TYR A 102 15.56 -4.40 40.63
CA TYR A 102 15.65 -5.71 41.27
C TYR A 102 14.39 -6.55 41.03
N THR A 103 14.64 -7.81 40.72
CA THR A 103 13.63 -8.86 40.67
C THR A 103 14.02 -9.91 41.71
N ILE A 104 13.08 -10.33 42.53
CA ILE A 104 13.29 -11.28 43.60
C ILE A 104 12.51 -12.55 43.30
N TYR A 105 13.21 -13.64 43.07
CA TYR A 105 12.61 -14.96 42.95
C TYR A 105 12.40 -15.56 44.32
N CYS A 106 11.16 -15.79 44.69
CA CYS A 106 10.74 -16.18 46.02
C CYS A 106 10.03 -17.54 46.02
N ASP A 107 10.08 -18.19 47.13
CA ASP A 107 9.27 -19.36 47.42
C ASP A 107 8.67 -19.27 48.86
N LEU A 108 7.84 -20.24 49.20
CA LEU A 108 7.19 -20.28 50.51
C LEU A 108 8.12 -20.80 51.61
N THR A 109 9.43 -20.94 51.38
CA THR A 109 10.44 -21.33 52.39
C THR A 109 10.43 -20.31 53.52
N ASP A 110 10.41 -20.78 54.71
CA ASP A 110 10.30 -19.95 55.93
C ASP A 110 9.02 -19.11 56.05
N ALA A 111 8.01 -19.36 55.19
CA ALA A 111 6.70 -18.70 55.34
C ALA A 111 6.05 -19.00 56.71
N TYR A 112 5.32 -18.06 57.27
CA TYR A 112 4.51 -18.32 58.43
C TYR A 112 3.35 -19.28 58.06
N GLN A 113 3.19 -20.33 58.84
CA GLN A 113 2.27 -21.43 58.51
C GLN A 113 0.82 -21.05 58.87
N SER A 114 0.22 -20.15 58.12
CA SER A 114 -1.20 -19.82 58.17
C SER A 114 -1.83 -19.87 56.76
N PRO A 115 -3.15 -20.12 56.63
CA PRO A 115 -3.78 -20.12 55.34
C PRO A 115 -3.60 -18.80 54.58
N GLU A 116 -3.54 -17.69 55.28
CA GLU A 116 -3.35 -16.35 54.67
C GLU A 116 -1.98 -16.16 54.09
N THR A 117 -0.90 -16.57 54.80
CA THR A 117 0.48 -16.40 54.35
C THR A 117 0.93 -17.40 53.28
N LEU A 118 0.28 -18.55 53.21
CA LEU A 118 0.52 -19.55 52.16
C LEU A 118 -0.25 -19.25 50.87
N TYR A 119 -1.16 -18.25 50.87
CA TYR A 119 -1.88 -17.81 49.68
C TYR A 119 -1.35 -16.45 49.20
N VAL A 120 -0.54 -16.48 48.15
CA VAL A 120 0.09 -15.31 47.53
C VAL A 120 -0.71 -14.87 46.32
N GLN A 121 -0.93 -13.58 46.18
CA GLN A 121 -1.75 -13.01 45.10
C GLN A 121 -0.92 -12.13 44.14
N LEU A 122 -1.23 -12.23 42.86
CA LEU A 122 -0.69 -11.34 41.84
C LEU A 122 -1.08 -9.89 42.10
N GLY A 123 -0.15 -8.95 41.97
CA GLY A 123 -0.41 -7.52 42.21
C GLY A 123 -0.37 -7.09 43.69
N GLU A 124 -0.13 -8.02 44.62
CA GLU A 124 -0.04 -7.72 46.03
C GLU A 124 1.24 -6.92 46.35
N GLN A 125 1.12 -5.85 47.14
CA GLN A 125 2.26 -5.09 47.65
C GLN A 125 2.89 -5.85 48.81
N VAL A 126 4.23 -5.97 48.79
CA VAL A 126 5.00 -6.68 49.79
C VAL A 126 6.20 -5.84 50.27
N TYR A 127 6.71 -6.23 51.44
CA TYR A 127 7.85 -5.60 52.10
C TYR A 127 8.99 -6.62 52.16
N LEU A 128 10.20 -6.17 51.80
CA LEU A 128 11.38 -6.97 51.64
C LEU A 128 12.40 -6.57 52.71
N GLN A 129 13.03 -7.53 53.38
CA GLN A 129 14.04 -7.27 54.38
C GLN A 129 15.21 -8.28 54.28
N CYS A 130 16.44 -7.79 54.32
CA CYS A 130 17.61 -8.64 54.34
C CYS A 130 17.54 -9.67 55.47
N VAL A 131 17.78 -10.94 55.11
CA VAL A 131 17.74 -12.07 56.10
C VAL A 131 18.85 -11.95 57.10
N LYS A 132 20.01 -11.44 56.72
CA LYS A 132 21.23 -11.47 57.52
C LYS A 132 21.17 -10.55 58.73
N ASP A 133 20.75 -9.31 58.53
CA ASP A 133 20.85 -8.28 59.57
C ASP A 133 19.71 -7.25 59.52
N GLY A 134 18.77 -7.38 58.57
CA GLY A 134 17.66 -6.46 58.39
C GLY A 134 18.04 -5.05 57.94
N SER A 135 19.33 -4.83 57.54
CA SER A 135 19.87 -3.51 57.21
C SER A 135 19.32 -2.95 55.91
N HIS A 136 19.00 -3.82 54.95
CA HIS A 136 18.45 -3.43 53.66
C HIS A 136 16.97 -3.77 53.60
N GLN A 137 16.19 -2.79 53.19
CA GLN A 137 14.74 -2.92 53.11
C GLN A 137 14.25 -2.34 51.78
N ALA A 138 13.20 -2.94 51.24
CA ALA A 138 12.55 -2.47 50.04
C ALA A 138 11.06 -2.78 50.08
N THR A 139 10.33 -2.14 49.17
CA THR A 139 8.94 -2.50 48.87
C THR A 139 8.89 -3.07 47.46
N GLY A 140 7.94 -3.94 47.20
CA GLY A 140 7.74 -4.54 45.90
C GLY A 140 6.31 -4.96 45.63
N ILE A 141 6.06 -5.37 44.41
CA ILE A 141 4.77 -5.92 43.98
C ILE A 141 5.02 -7.33 43.43
N ILE A 142 4.13 -8.24 43.76
CA ILE A 142 4.15 -9.60 43.21
C ILE A 142 3.70 -9.54 41.76
N THR A 143 4.61 -9.88 40.84
CA THR A 143 4.37 -9.79 39.38
C THR A 143 4.12 -11.14 38.73
N GLU A 144 4.42 -12.24 39.41
CA GLU A 144 4.16 -13.59 38.92
C GLU A 144 3.94 -14.55 40.09
N VAL A 145 3.05 -15.52 39.90
CA VAL A 145 2.81 -16.58 40.87
C VAL A 145 2.72 -17.90 40.13
N ASP A 146 3.59 -18.86 40.52
CA ASP A 146 3.63 -20.22 39.95
C ASP A 146 3.67 -21.25 41.08
N GLY A 147 2.51 -21.76 41.47
CA GLY A 147 2.37 -22.72 42.53
C GLY A 147 2.87 -22.19 43.89
N SER A 148 3.98 -22.74 44.37
CA SER A 148 4.65 -22.32 45.59
C SER A 148 5.74 -21.29 45.42
N SER A 149 6.02 -20.91 44.18
CA SER A 149 7.02 -19.88 43.79
C SER A 149 6.32 -18.62 43.32
N TYR A 150 6.94 -17.49 43.54
CA TYR A 150 6.45 -16.20 43.07
C TYR A 150 7.57 -15.22 42.84
N THR A 151 7.35 -14.27 41.96
CA THR A 151 8.34 -13.23 41.61
C THR A 151 7.85 -11.90 42.15
N VAL A 152 8.76 -11.18 42.81
CA VAL A 152 8.55 -9.82 43.32
C VAL A 152 9.42 -8.86 42.55
N THR A 153 8.80 -7.80 41.99
CA THR A 153 9.52 -6.66 41.41
C THR A 153 9.63 -5.57 42.46
N ALA A 154 10.83 -5.16 42.81
CA ALA A 154 11.06 -4.10 43.78
C ALA A 154 10.63 -2.73 43.19
N THR A 155 9.84 -1.98 43.94
CA THR A 155 9.33 -0.66 43.54
C THR A 155 10.08 0.48 44.22
N ALA A 156 10.62 0.26 45.43
CA ALA A 156 11.40 1.24 46.15
C ALA A 156 12.31 0.56 47.18
N GLY A 157 13.35 1.26 47.60
CA GLY A 157 14.34 0.78 48.59
C GLY A 157 15.66 0.33 47.95
N GLU A 158 16.59 -0.10 48.79
CA GLU A 158 17.92 -0.58 48.36
C GLU A 158 18.13 -2.00 48.79
N LEU A 159 18.55 -2.84 47.83
CA LEU A 159 18.88 -4.23 48.03
C LEU A 159 20.20 -4.53 47.31
N TYR A 160 20.90 -5.57 47.73
CA TYR A 160 22.08 -6.01 47.00
C TYR A 160 21.80 -7.26 46.17
N VAL A 161 22.35 -7.30 44.97
CA VAL A 161 22.24 -8.48 44.11
C VAL A 161 22.85 -9.71 44.80
N GLN A 162 22.17 -10.87 44.71
CA GLN A 162 22.44 -12.12 45.37
C GLN A 162 22.19 -12.11 46.88
N GLU A 163 21.59 -11.06 47.42
CA GLU A 163 21.16 -11.01 48.81
C GLU A 163 19.90 -11.88 49.04
N ALA A 164 19.85 -12.58 50.13
CA ALA A 164 18.64 -13.28 50.58
C ALA A 164 17.73 -12.31 51.36
N VAL A 165 16.48 -12.27 51.01
CA VAL A 165 15.45 -11.41 51.64
C VAL A 165 14.26 -12.22 52.13
N TYR A 166 13.68 -11.83 53.24
CA TYR A 166 12.36 -12.23 53.63
C TYR A 166 11.33 -11.34 53.00
N VAL A 167 10.17 -11.90 52.64
CA VAL A 167 9.05 -11.21 52.04
C VAL A 167 7.90 -11.17 53.06
N TYR A 168 7.38 -9.99 53.36
CA TYR A 168 6.35 -9.77 54.34
C TYR A 168 5.12 -9.09 53.69
N ARG A 169 3.94 -9.45 54.13
CA ARG A 169 2.71 -8.80 53.72
C ARG A 169 2.48 -7.49 54.47
N SER A 170 3.10 -7.29 55.61
CA SER A 170 2.96 -6.13 56.48
C SER A 170 4.25 -5.36 56.64
N ALA A 171 4.16 -4.04 56.63
CA ALA A 171 5.28 -3.11 56.78
C ALA A 171 6.02 -3.18 58.11
N ASN A 172 5.46 -3.86 59.10
CA ASN A 172 6.04 -4.01 60.44
C ASN A 172 6.97 -5.22 60.58
N ASP A 173 7.25 -5.93 59.48
CA ASP A 173 8.13 -7.10 59.41
C ASP A 173 7.78 -8.21 60.46
N ALA A 174 6.49 -8.27 60.82
CA ALA A 174 6.03 -9.26 61.77
C ALA A 174 6.17 -10.67 61.21
N ALA A 175 6.79 -11.57 61.98
CA ALA A 175 6.99 -12.98 61.58
C ALA A 175 5.69 -13.66 61.14
N SER A 176 4.51 -13.26 61.70
CA SER A 176 3.19 -13.76 61.33
C SER A 176 2.69 -13.31 59.95
N SER A 177 3.33 -12.29 59.33
CA SER A 177 3.01 -11.79 57.99
C SER A 177 3.99 -12.25 56.94
N ARG A 178 4.95 -13.11 57.27
CA ARG A 178 6.01 -13.56 56.35
C ARG A 178 5.46 -14.52 55.32
N LEU A 179 5.57 -14.15 54.04
CA LEU A 179 5.12 -14.91 52.88
C LEU A 179 6.16 -15.94 52.41
N GLY A 180 7.43 -15.71 52.72
CA GLY A 180 8.51 -16.60 52.28
C GLY A 180 9.85 -15.91 52.24
N LYS A 181 10.73 -16.47 51.41
CA LYS A 181 12.10 -16.03 51.27
C LYS A 181 12.48 -16.01 49.78
N GLY A 182 13.31 -15.08 49.39
CA GLY A 182 13.77 -14.97 48.01
C GLY A 182 15.21 -14.51 47.90
N VAL A 183 15.73 -14.54 46.69
CA VAL A 183 17.06 -14.04 46.34
C VAL A 183 16.92 -12.87 45.37
N VAL A 184 17.62 -11.80 45.68
CA VAL A 184 17.63 -10.57 44.88
C VAL A 184 18.44 -10.75 43.61
N ASN A 185 17.84 -10.51 42.47
CA ASN A 185 18.51 -10.50 41.18
C ASN A 185 18.36 -9.11 40.54
N ARG A 186 19.25 -8.80 39.61
CA ARG A 186 19.06 -7.61 38.79
C ARG A 186 17.90 -7.85 37.85
N ALA A 187 17.00 -6.86 37.70
CA ALA A 187 15.96 -6.92 36.70
C ALA A 187 16.57 -7.09 35.30
N ALA A 188 15.98 -7.98 34.52
CA ALA A 188 16.43 -8.22 33.16
C ALA A 188 16.14 -6.99 32.28
N THR A 189 17.04 -6.71 31.34
CA THR A 189 16.75 -5.74 30.29
C THR A 189 15.73 -6.27 29.30
N ILE A 190 14.89 -5.41 28.78
CA ILE A 190 13.85 -5.74 27.81
C ILE A 190 14.40 -5.43 26.43
N ASN A 191 14.38 -6.41 25.54
CA ASN A 191 14.76 -6.22 24.16
C ASN A 191 13.57 -5.69 23.37
N ILE A 192 13.70 -4.54 22.74
CA ILE A 192 12.73 -3.96 21.84
C ILE A 192 13.16 -4.27 20.41
N SER A 193 12.36 -5.09 19.75
CA SER A 193 12.64 -5.57 18.41
C SER A 193 11.72 -4.88 17.40
N ALA A 194 12.25 -4.64 16.20
CA ALA A 194 11.51 -4.13 15.06
C ALA A 194 11.98 -4.80 13.76
N ASN A 195 11.16 -4.72 12.72
CA ASN A 195 11.47 -5.22 11.39
C ASN A 195 11.13 -4.14 10.35
N GLY A 196 11.88 -4.13 9.23
CA GLY A 196 11.73 -3.16 8.15
C GLY A 196 12.83 -2.12 8.13
N SER A 197 12.58 -0.95 7.57
CA SER A 197 13.52 0.17 7.61
C SER A 197 13.14 1.14 8.73
N LEU A 198 14.15 1.58 9.49
CA LEU A 198 13.96 2.52 10.58
C LEU A 198 13.59 3.90 10.02
N TRP A 199 12.31 4.27 10.17
CA TRP A 199 11.79 5.54 9.68
C TRP A 199 12.21 6.71 10.55
N LYS A 200 12.03 6.57 11.88
CA LYS A 200 12.35 7.61 12.85
C LYS A 200 12.66 7.04 14.22
N LEU A 201 13.65 7.64 14.87
CA LEU A 201 13.95 7.45 16.29
C LEU A 201 13.39 8.63 17.08
N HIS A 202 12.60 8.34 18.12
CA HIS A 202 12.02 9.36 19.01
C HIS A 202 12.74 9.47 20.33
N VAL A 203 13.76 8.64 20.55
CA VAL A 203 14.53 8.57 21.81
C VAL A 203 16.01 8.56 21.53
N ALA A 204 16.79 9.03 22.49
CA ALA A 204 18.25 9.03 22.48
C ALA A 204 18.82 7.93 23.39
N ASP A 205 20.09 7.55 23.16
CA ASP A 205 20.78 6.64 24.05
C ASP A 205 20.95 7.23 25.45
N GLY A 206 20.61 6.46 26.49
CA GLY A 206 20.62 6.89 27.89
C GLY A 206 19.38 7.70 28.31
N GLU A 207 18.39 7.93 27.43
CA GLU A 207 17.17 8.63 27.77
C GLU A 207 16.25 7.78 28.65
N ASN A 208 15.59 8.44 29.63
CA ASN A 208 14.55 7.81 30.44
C ASN A 208 13.20 7.95 29.74
N VAL A 209 12.50 6.85 29.61
CA VAL A 209 11.18 6.77 28.94
C VAL A 209 10.13 6.24 29.90
N GLU A 210 8.89 6.66 29.65
CA GLU A 210 7.73 6.18 30.37
C GLU A 210 6.99 5.07 29.58
N ARG A 211 6.26 4.22 30.28
CA ARG A 211 5.42 3.22 29.65
C ARG A 211 4.43 3.84 28.68
N GLY A 212 4.41 3.32 27.44
CA GLY A 212 3.55 3.83 26.38
C GLY A 212 4.15 5.01 25.60
N GLN A 213 5.37 5.47 25.94
CA GLN A 213 6.09 6.45 25.14
C GLN A 213 6.49 5.85 23.80
N LEU A 214 6.34 6.59 22.71
CA LEU A 214 6.77 6.19 21.37
C LEU A 214 8.30 6.19 21.31
N LEU A 215 8.89 5.04 20.95
CA LEU A 215 10.33 4.85 20.87
C LEU A 215 10.87 5.03 19.46
N LEU A 216 10.25 4.36 18.51
CA LEU A 216 10.67 4.39 17.10
C LEU A 216 9.51 4.06 16.17
N GLU A 217 9.71 4.39 14.91
CA GLU A 217 8.80 4.05 13.81
C GLU A 217 9.56 3.29 12.73
N THR A 218 8.94 2.27 12.15
CA THR A 218 9.48 1.52 11.01
C THR A 218 8.47 1.45 9.87
N VAL A 219 8.99 1.21 8.67
CA VAL A 219 8.21 0.98 7.45
C VAL A 219 8.64 -0.32 6.79
N GLU A 220 7.77 -0.94 6.00
CA GLU A 220 8.11 -2.12 5.21
C GLU A 220 8.82 -1.69 3.91
N GLY A 221 9.90 -2.40 3.55
CA GLY A 221 10.69 -2.11 2.36
C GLY A 221 11.91 -1.25 2.63
N GLU A 222 12.62 -0.90 1.57
CA GLU A 222 13.78 -0.02 1.63
C GLU A 222 13.36 1.44 1.49
N LEU A 223 13.94 2.33 2.28
CA LEU A 223 13.69 3.76 2.13
C LEU A 223 14.51 4.29 0.95
N PRO A 224 13.87 4.84 -0.09
CA PRO A 224 14.56 5.45 -1.20
C PRO A 224 15.13 6.81 -0.78
N GLY A 225 16.37 6.83 -0.27
CA GLY A 225 17.06 8.07 0.12
C GLY A 225 16.45 8.77 1.34
N LEU A 226 17.30 9.38 2.12
CA LEU A 226 17.00 10.04 3.41
C LEU A 226 16.33 11.43 3.28
N GLU A 227 15.34 11.57 2.45
CA GLU A 227 14.43 12.71 2.52
C GLU A 227 13.18 12.30 3.32
N SER A 228 13.38 11.75 4.53
CA SER A 228 12.27 11.48 5.45
C SER A 228 11.72 12.80 5.98
N SER A 229 10.86 13.42 5.22
CA SER A 229 10.08 14.58 5.68
C SER A 229 8.97 14.17 6.67
N GLY A 230 9.17 13.11 7.39
CA GLY A 230 8.47 12.77 8.63
C GLY A 230 6.95 12.57 8.60
N THR A 231 6.28 12.59 7.46
CA THR A 231 4.81 12.67 7.41
C THR A 231 4.11 11.48 6.76
N GLY A 232 4.80 10.51 6.19
CA GLY A 232 4.14 9.40 5.46
C GLY A 232 3.30 9.84 4.25
N GLU A 233 3.39 11.11 3.84
CA GLU A 233 2.67 11.66 2.69
C GLU A 233 3.26 11.13 1.39
N VAL A 234 2.39 10.57 0.56
CA VAL A 234 2.70 10.22 -0.83
C VAL A 234 2.28 11.37 -1.71
N LYS A 235 3.24 11.99 -2.38
CA LYS A 235 3.02 13.16 -3.24
C LYS A 235 3.08 12.78 -4.71
N ALA A 236 2.29 13.46 -5.51
CA ALA A 236 2.35 13.31 -6.96
C ALA A 236 3.65 13.90 -7.51
N GLU A 237 4.39 13.12 -8.29
CA GLU A 237 5.60 13.56 -8.99
C GLU A 237 5.28 14.24 -10.33
N THR A 238 4.12 13.96 -10.89
CA THR A 238 3.61 14.56 -12.12
C THR A 238 2.20 15.09 -11.90
N SER A 239 1.80 16.08 -12.69
CA SER A 239 0.42 16.56 -12.68
C SER A 239 -0.45 15.75 -13.65
N GLY A 240 -1.72 15.60 -13.32
CA GLY A 240 -2.66 14.88 -14.19
C GLY A 240 -4.07 14.77 -13.60
N ILE A 241 -4.96 14.14 -14.38
CA ILE A 241 -6.31 13.78 -13.92
C ILE A 241 -6.26 12.37 -13.34
N VAL A 242 -6.77 12.20 -12.14
CA VAL A 242 -6.91 10.89 -11.48
C VAL A 242 -7.92 10.04 -12.25
N THR A 243 -7.47 8.93 -12.85
CA THR A 243 -8.32 8.02 -13.61
C THR A 243 -8.77 6.81 -12.80
N VAL A 244 -7.88 6.30 -11.93
CA VAL A 244 -8.15 5.16 -11.06
C VAL A 244 -7.59 5.45 -9.68
N VAL A 245 -8.35 5.11 -8.64
CA VAL A 245 -7.89 5.13 -7.24
C VAL A 245 -7.94 3.69 -6.73
N SER A 246 -6.77 3.07 -6.57
CA SER A 246 -6.61 1.70 -6.07
C SER A 246 -6.40 1.64 -4.55
N ALA A 247 -5.99 2.76 -3.96
CA ALA A 247 -5.76 2.87 -2.52
C ALA A 247 -7.07 3.08 -1.76
N GLU A 248 -7.23 2.35 -0.66
CA GLU A 248 -8.36 2.48 0.26
C GLU A 248 -7.86 2.69 1.69
N ALA A 249 -8.49 3.59 2.45
CA ALA A 249 -8.14 3.81 3.84
C ALA A 249 -8.32 2.53 4.69
N GLY A 250 -7.32 2.20 5.48
CA GLY A 250 -7.26 0.97 6.29
C GLY A 250 -6.67 -0.25 5.58
N ARG A 251 -6.44 -0.19 4.26
CA ARG A 251 -5.78 -1.26 3.50
C ARG A 251 -4.25 -1.19 3.68
N THR A 252 -3.61 -2.34 3.83
CA THR A 252 -2.15 -2.43 3.80
C THR A 252 -1.67 -2.53 2.36
N VAL A 253 -0.66 -1.74 2.01
CA VAL A 253 0.00 -1.70 0.70
C VAL A 253 1.48 -2.03 0.85
N ARG A 254 2.07 -2.57 -0.21
CA ARG A 254 3.51 -2.85 -0.29
C ARG A 254 4.25 -1.74 -0.99
N GLN A 255 5.55 -1.65 -0.77
CA GLN A 255 6.41 -0.76 -1.54
C GLN A 255 6.28 -1.04 -3.05
N GLY A 256 6.12 0.02 -3.85
CA GLY A 256 5.92 -0.05 -5.30
C GLY A 256 4.50 -0.39 -5.74
N GLU A 257 3.56 -0.64 -4.83
CA GLU A 257 2.15 -0.87 -5.18
C GLU A 257 1.50 0.42 -5.70
N THR A 258 0.76 0.32 -6.80
CA THR A 258 0.04 1.47 -7.39
C THR A 258 -1.10 1.91 -6.49
N LEU A 259 -1.06 3.16 -6.05
CA LEU A 259 -2.09 3.80 -5.22
C LEU A 259 -3.15 4.47 -6.07
N LEU A 260 -2.73 5.12 -7.14
CA LEU A 260 -3.62 5.77 -8.11
C LEU A 260 -2.90 5.93 -9.46
N THR A 261 -3.68 6.14 -10.51
CA THR A 261 -3.20 6.38 -11.87
C THR A 261 -3.62 7.77 -12.34
N LEU A 262 -2.68 8.52 -12.88
CA LEU A 262 -2.88 9.86 -13.45
C LEU A 262 -2.84 9.79 -14.97
N ALA A 263 -3.75 10.49 -15.64
CA ALA A 263 -3.70 10.74 -17.07
C ALA A 263 -3.20 12.17 -17.33
N ASP A 264 -2.26 12.32 -18.26
CA ASP A 264 -1.81 13.64 -18.71
C ASP A 264 -2.87 14.27 -19.63
N PRO A 265 -3.48 15.41 -19.24
CA PRO A 265 -4.47 16.09 -20.09
C PRO A 265 -3.93 16.58 -21.42
N ALA A 266 -2.61 16.82 -21.53
CA ALA A 266 -1.98 17.26 -22.76
C ALA A 266 -1.74 16.11 -23.76
N ALA A 267 -1.85 14.88 -23.31
CA ALA A 267 -1.58 13.66 -24.08
C ALA A 267 -2.85 12.80 -24.27
N TYR A 268 -4.02 13.41 -24.37
CA TYR A 268 -5.23 12.68 -24.71
C TYR A 268 -5.19 12.20 -26.15
N GLU A 269 -5.73 11.02 -26.38
CA GLU A 269 -5.92 10.42 -27.70
C GLU A 269 -7.42 10.17 -27.96
N ILE A 270 -7.78 10.01 -29.22
CA ILE A 270 -9.09 9.52 -29.60
C ILE A 270 -8.97 8.04 -29.94
N ALA A 271 -9.68 7.19 -29.22
CA ALA A 271 -9.85 5.79 -29.57
C ALA A 271 -11.17 5.62 -30.31
N PHE A 272 -11.14 4.93 -31.45
CA PHE A 272 -12.32 4.65 -32.25
C PHE A 272 -12.26 3.25 -32.87
N SER A 273 -13.44 2.66 -33.07
CA SER A 273 -13.55 1.28 -33.60
C SER A 273 -13.57 1.28 -35.12
N VAL A 274 -12.72 0.47 -35.72
CA VAL A 274 -12.55 0.31 -37.16
C VAL A 274 -12.92 -1.10 -37.57
N PRO A 275 -13.80 -1.30 -38.58
CA PRO A 275 -14.09 -2.62 -39.14
C PRO A 275 -12.84 -3.25 -39.76
N GLU A 276 -12.69 -4.59 -39.68
CA GLU A 276 -11.56 -5.35 -40.21
C GLU A 276 -11.26 -5.03 -41.68
N GLU A 277 -12.29 -4.77 -42.47
CA GLU A 277 -12.18 -4.49 -43.90
C GLU A 277 -11.39 -3.22 -44.21
N LEU A 278 -11.41 -2.24 -43.30
CA LEU A 278 -10.75 -0.93 -43.45
C LEU A 278 -9.37 -0.87 -42.79
N VAL A 279 -9.06 -1.80 -41.87
CA VAL A 279 -7.78 -1.78 -41.14
C VAL A 279 -6.57 -1.73 -42.06
N SER A 280 -6.61 -2.44 -43.19
CA SER A 280 -5.49 -2.50 -44.15
C SER A 280 -5.30 -1.22 -44.94
N GLN A 281 -6.26 -0.31 -44.94
CA GLN A 281 -6.26 0.95 -45.67
C GLN A 281 -5.76 2.12 -44.81
N LEU A 282 -5.90 2.01 -43.46
CA LEU A 282 -5.47 3.03 -42.53
C LEU A 282 -3.96 2.94 -42.28
N GLN A 283 -3.29 4.07 -42.37
CA GLN A 283 -1.85 4.17 -42.11
C GLN A 283 -1.55 5.20 -41.02
N ALA A 284 -0.56 4.91 -40.17
CA ALA A 284 -0.08 5.89 -39.22
C ALA A 284 0.38 7.17 -39.96
N GLY A 285 -0.10 8.33 -39.53
CA GLY A 285 0.12 9.61 -40.19
C GLY A 285 -1.04 10.11 -41.03
N ASP A 286 -2.07 9.28 -41.26
CA ASP A 286 -3.27 9.72 -41.99
C ASP A 286 -3.99 10.84 -41.25
N PRO A 287 -4.43 11.89 -41.95
CA PRO A 287 -5.21 12.97 -41.36
C PRO A 287 -6.64 12.51 -41.07
N VAL A 288 -7.14 12.85 -39.90
CA VAL A 288 -8.52 12.60 -39.48
C VAL A 288 -9.18 13.88 -39.00
N SER A 289 -10.49 14.03 -39.26
CA SER A 289 -11.29 15.12 -38.75
C SER A 289 -12.14 14.63 -37.59
N ILE A 290 -12.02 15.27 -36.42
CA ILE A 290 -12.66 14.87 -35.17
C ILE A 290 -13.77 15.85 -34.83
N TYR A 291 -14.98 15.34 -34.69
CA TYR A 291 -16.19 16.10 -34.33
C TYR A 291 -16.63 15.69 -32.92
N PHE A 292 -16.62 16.62 -31.98
CA PHE A 292 -17.11 16.37 -30.64
C PHE A 292 -18.66 16.44 -30.63
N SER A 293 -19.31 15.41 -30.10
CA SER A 293 -20.78 15.29 -30.06
C SER A 293 -21.45 16.45 -29.33
N TRP A 294 -20.77 17.07 -28.35
CA TRP A 294 -21.31 18.20 -27.57
C TRP A 294 -21.28 19.55 -28.31
N GLN A 295 -20.47 19.70 -29.36
CA GLN A 295 -20.33 20.97 -30.10
C GLN A 295 -21.44 21.17 -31.14
N GLY A 296 -22.23 20.13 -31.46
CA GLY A 296 -23.30 20.17 -32.46
C GLY A 296 -22.78 20.08 -33.90
N SER A 297 -23.71 19.91 -34.86
CA SER A 297 -23.43 19.57 -36.26
C SER A 297 -22.84 20.71 -37.11
N GLN A 298 -22.68 21.90 -36.56
CA GLN A 298 -22.13 23.08 -37.25
C GLN A 298 -20.74 23.48 -36.82
N ALA A 299 -20.12 22.72 -35.88
CA ALA A 299 -18.78 23.02 -35.37
C ALA A 299 -17.69 22.65 -36.40
N GLU A 300 -16.63 23.43 -36.43
CA GLU A 300 -15.44 23.08 -37.20
C GLU A 300 -14.75 21.84 -36.57
N PRO A 301 -14.33 20.86 -37.39
CA PRO A 301 -13.63 19.69 -36.86
C PRO A 301 -12.27 20.03 -36.32
N VAL A 302 -11.91 19.36 -35.21
CA VAL A 302 -10.53 19.37 -34.74
C VAL A 302 -9.71 18.43 -35.62
N GLN A 303 -8.56 18.91 -36.11
CA GLN A 303 -7.70 18.09 -36.95
C GLN A 303 -6.86 17.16 -36.06
N GLY A 304 -6.86 15.88 -36.41
CA GLY A 304 -6.06 14.87 -35.77
C GLY A 304 -5.22 14.08 -36.78
N THR A 305 -4.37 13.23 -36.26
CA THR A 305 -3.49 12.35 -37.04
C THR A 305 -3.57 10.94 -36.48
N LEU A 306 -3.80 9.97 -37.33
CA LEU A 306 -3.82 8.55 -36.92
C LEU A 306 -2.44 8.15 -36.39
N LEU A 307 -2.37 7.64 -35.16
CA LEU A 307 -1.15 7.17 -34.52
C LEU A 307 -0.89 5.70 -34.81
N ARG A 308 -1.90 4.87 -34.57
CA ARG A 308 -1.81 3.42 -34.68
C ARG A 308 -3.17 2.78 -34.79
N VAL A 309 -3.21 1.57 -35.32
CA VAL A 309 -4.34 0.65 -35.21
C VAL A 309 -3.88 -0.55 -34.36
N SER A 310 -4.70 -0.99 -33.43
CA SER A 310 -4.40 -2.15 -32.57
C SER A 310 -4.21 -3.40 -33.40
N TYR A 311 -3.27 -4.26 -33.02
CA TYR A 311 -3.11 -5.59 -33.57
C TYR A 311 -4.03 -6.63 -32.93
N VAL A 312 -4.77 -6.24 -31.89
CA VAL A 312 -5.69 -7.11 -31.15
C VAL A 312 -7.10 -6.64 -31.36
N GLN A 313 -8.00 -7.58 -31.67
CA GLN A 313 -9.43 -7.33 -31.84
C GLN A 313 -10.01 -6.66 -30.58
N GLU A 314 -10.94 -5.74 -30.75
CA GLU A 314 -11.67 -5.12 -29.66
C GLU A 314 -12.42 -6.18 -28.84
N GLY A 315 -12.26 -6.16 -27.50
CA GLY A 315 -12.86 -7.14 -26.58
C GLY A 315 -12.08 -8.42 -26.36
N ALA A 316 -10.99 -8.69 -27.11
CA ALA A 316 -10.17 -9.88 -26.92
C ALA A 316 -9.29 -9.81 -25.66
N GLU A 317 -9.02 -8.63 -25.12
CA GLU A 317 -8.15 -8.45 -23.92
C GLU A 317 -8.79 -8.99 -22.63
N SER A 318 -10.13 -9.05 -22.56
CA SER A 318 -10.83 -9.51 -21.36
C SER A 318 -10.75 -11.05 -21.17
N SER A 319 -10.39 -11.82 -22.20
CA SER A 319 -10.29 -13.28 -22.11
C SER A 319 -8.91 -13.80 -21.70
N ALA A 320 -7.85 -13.01 -21.87
CA ALA A 320 -6.48 -13.42 -21.53
C ALA A 320 -6.16 -13.30 -20.04
N SER A 321 -6.85 -12.42 -19.31
CA SER A 321 -6.62 -12.19 -17.88
C SER A 321 -7.29 -13.22 -16.95
N ALA A 322 -8.25 -14.01 -17.46
CA ALA A 322 -8.98 -14.99 -16.65
C ALA A 322 -8.31 -16.36 -16.56
N SER A 323 -7.24 -16.64 -17.34
CA SER A 323 -6.61 -17.95 -17.41
C SER A 323 -5.39 -18.14 -16.50
N ALA A 324 -4.96 -17.12 -15.75
CA ALA A 324 -3.75 -17.19 -14.92
C ALA A 324 -3.99 -17.48 -13.42
N ALA A 325 -5.21 -17.68 -12.99
CA ALA A 325 -5.53 -17.99 -11.60
C ALA A 325 -6.26 -19.32 -11.48
N GLY A 326 -5.51 -20.43 -11.30
CA GLY A 326 -6.11 -21.66 -10.83
C GLY A 326 -5.49 -22.94 -11.31
N GLU A 327 -4.33 -23.33 -10.80
CA GLU A 327 -3.93 -24.72 -10.77
C GLU A 327 -3.35 -25.06 -9.38
N ALA A 328 -4.25 -25.55 -8.52
CA ALA A 328 -3.86 -26.28 -7.32
C ALA A 328 -4.05 -27.78 -7.57
N PRO A 329 -3.13 -28.66 -7.16
CA PRO A 329 -3.16 -30.08 -7.47
C PRO A 329 -4.21 -30.79 -6.62
N ARG A 330 -5.09 -31.54 -7.27
CA ARG A 330 -5.98 -32.51 -6.62
C ARG A 330 -5.48 -33.92 -6.79
N GLY A 331 -5.27 -34.54 -5.66
CA GLY A 331 -5.15 -35.98 -5.54
C GLY A 331 -6.50 -36.68 -5.74
N ASP A 332 -6.39 -37.75 -6.39
CA ASP A 332 -7.09 -39.02 -6.62
C ASP A 332 -8.32 -39.34 -5.76
N THR A 333 -9.41 -39.78 -6.37
CA THR A 333 -9.97 -41.15 -6.32
C THR A 333 -11.28 -41.27 -7.09
N ALA A 334 -11.31 -42.33 -7.87
CA ALA A 334 -12.33 -43.03 -8.62
C ALA A 334 -13.82 -42.97 -8.22
N GLN A 335 -14.75 -42.92 -9.16
CA GLN A 335 -15.53 -44.10 -9.57
C GLN A 335 -16.56 -43.77 -10.67
N ALA A 336 -16.65 -44.61 -11.65
CA ALA A 336 -17.52 -44.58 -12.83
C ALA A 336 -18.97 -44.94 -12.50
N GLN A 337 -19.92 -44.31 -13.19
CA GLN A 337 -21.09 -45.03 -13.76
C GLN A 337 -21.76 -44.22 -14.89
N PRO A 338 -22.27 -44.89 -15.95
CA PRO A 338 -22.76 -44.24 -17.16
C PRO A 338 -24.27 -44.05 -17.14
N GLY A 339 -24.71 -42.90 -17.59
CA GLY A 339 -26.14 -42.64 -17.82
C GLY A 339 -26.27 -41.60 -18.93
N GLY A 340 -26.85 -42.07 -20.06
CA GLY A 340 -27.05 -41.30 -21.27
C GLY A 340 -28.06 -40.15 -21.08
N GLY A 341 -27.99 -39.20 -22.00
CA GLY A 341 -28.97 -38.13 -22.06
C GLY A 341 -28.51 -36.97 -22.91
N GLU A 342 -28.96 -36.94 -24.11
CA GLU A 342 -29.28 -35.82 -24.97
C GLU A 342 -28.14 -34.83 -25.33
N ALA A 343 -27.73 -34.96 -26.56
CA ALA A 343 -27.04 -33.92 -27.31
C ALA A 343 -27.90 -32.68 -27.37
N SER A 344 -27.57 -31.67 -26.53
CA SER A 344 -27.98 -30.31 -26.79
C SER A 344 -27.21 -29.82 -27.99
N THR A 345 -27.88 -29.74 -29.13
CA THR A 345 -27.45 -29.00 -30.30
C THR A 345 -27.16 -27.55 -29.85
N VAL A 346 -25.92 -27.22 -29.70
CA VAL A 346 -25.48 -25.82 -29.67
C VAL A 346 -25.85 -25.27 -31.04
N SER A 347 -26.91 -24.50 -31.09
CA SER A 347 -27.22 -23.64 -32.23
C SER A 347 -26.04 -22.71 -32.38
N ASN A 348 -25.21 -22.96 -33.37
CA ASN A 348 -24.32 -21.98 -33.94
C ASN A 348 -25.20 -20.94 -34.66
N ASP A 349 -25.77 -20.00 -33.90
CA ASP A 349 -26.10 -18.70 -34.44
C ASP A 349 -24.76 -17.99 -34.64
N THR A 350 -24.18 -18.20 -35.80
CA THR A 350 -23.20 -17.31 -36.40
C THR A 350 -23.92 -16.04 -36.79
N ALA A 351 -24.27 -15.20 -35.81
CA ALA A 351 -24.22 -13.77 -36.00
C ALA A 351 -22.76 -13.49 -36.35
N SER A 352 -22.51 -13.07 -37.58
CA SER A 352 -21.23 -12.48 -37.99
C SER A 352 -21.01 -11.28 -37.09
N GLU A 353 -20.37 -11.46 -35.94
CA GLU A 353 -19.88 -10.36 -35.16
C GLU A 353 -18.89 -9.63 -36.07
N ASN A 354 -19.24 -8.40 -36.45
CA ASN A 354 -18.35 -7.55 -37.20
C ASN A 354 -17.11 -7.34 -36.32
N VAL A 355 -16.01 -8.00 -36.73
CA VAL A 355 -14.73 -7.88 -36.05
C VAL A 355 -14.27 -6.43 -36.18
N THR A 356 -14.05 -5.77 -35.06
CA THR A 356 -13.55 -4.40 -34.99
C THR A 356 -12.21 -4.33 -34.30
N TYR A 357 -11.41 -3.34 -34.68
CA TYR A 357 -10.10 -3.05 -34.12
C TYR A 357 -10.08 -1.62 -33.62
N LEU A 358 -9.40 -1.36 -32.50
CA LEU A 358 -9.25 -0.01 -31.98
C LEU A 358 -8.15 0.73 -32.76
N ALA A 359 -8.49 1.90 -33.27
CA ALA A 359 -7.55 2.86 -33.83
C ALA A 359 -7.42 4.05 -32.89
N TYR A 360 -6.23 4.66 -32.88
CA TYR A 360 -5.92 5.78 -32.01
C TYR A 360 -5.42 6.96 -32.84
N ALA A 361 -5.98 8.15 -32.58
CA ALA A 361 -5.57 9.39 -33.22
C ALA A 361 -5.09 10.41 -32.21
N ALA A 362 -3.98 11.08 -32.52
CA ALA A 362 -3.51 12.26 -31.79
C ALA A 362 -4.28 13.49 -32.22
N PHE A 363 -4.53 14.39 -31.28
CA PHE A 363 -5.08 15.71 -31.51
C PHE A 363 -4.52 16.68 -30.46
N THR A 364 -4.78 17.96 -30.57
CA THR A 364 -4.43 18.95 -29.56
C THR A 364 -5.67 19.22 -28.69
N PRO A 365 -5.74 18.69 -27.46
CA PRO A 365 -6.87 18.93 -26.58
C PRO A 365 -6.88 20.38 -26.08
N ASP A 366 -8.05 20.95 -25.93
CA ASP A 366 -8.27 22.21 -25.23
C ASP A 366 -8.79 21.96 -23.81
N GLU A 367 -8.92 23.02 -23.00
CA GLU A 367 -9.35 22.91 -21.59
C GLU A 367 -10.79 22.38 -21.42
N SER A 368 -11.61 22.33 -22.47
CA SER A 368 -12.98 21.83 -22.43
C SER A 368 -13.07 20.31 -22.60
N VAL A 369 -12.03 19.68 -23.15
CA VAL A 369 -12.00 18.24 -23.42
C VAL A 369 -11.85 17.44 -22.12
N ARG A 370 -12.65 16.38 -21.98
CA ARG A 370 -12.62 15.46 -20.85
C ARG A 370 -12.53 14.01 -21.34
N LEU A 371 -11.92 13.15 -20.52
CA LEU A 371 -11.90 11.70 -20.75
C LEU A 371 -13.32 11.16 -20.86
N GLY A 372 -13.53 10.22 -21.78
CA GLY A 372 -14.83 9.61 -22.04
C GLY A 372 -15.79 10.44 -22.89
N MET A 373 -15.40 11.65 -23.33
CA MET A 373 -16.23 12.40 -24.29
C MET A 373 -16.34 11.66 -25.61
N THR A 374 -17.56 11.55 -26.14
CA THR A 374 -17.85 10.90 -27.42
C THR A 374 -17.52 11.82 -28.60
N VAL A 375 -16.94 11.23 -29.62
CA VAL A 375 -16.56 11.89 -30.86
C VAL A 375 -16.97 11.07 -32.08
N THR A 376 -17.11 11.74 -33.19
CA THR A 376 -17.18 11.10 -34.52
C THR A 376 -15.88 11.44 -35.27
N VAL A 377 -15.16 10.42 -35.68
CA VAL A 377 -13.94 10.54 -36.46
C VAL A 377 -14.27 10.34 -37.94
N VAL A 378 -13.86 11.27 -38.78
CA VAL A 378 -14.02 11.19 -40.23
C VAL A 378 -12.67 11.02 -40.88
N TRP A 379 -12.48 9.92 -41.60
CA TRP A 379 -11.32 9.62 -42.40
C TRP A 379 -11.66 9.75 -43.88
N ASN A 380 -10.91 10.56 -44.64
CA ASN A 380 -11.22 10.88 -46.03
C ASN A 380 -10.50 9.98 -47.04
N GLY A 381 -9.83 8.91 -46.58
CA GLY A 381 -8.98 8.08 -47.42
C GLY A 381 -7.67 8.80 -47.77
N ALA A 382 -6.63 8.03 -48.11
CA ALA A 382 -5.34 8.58 -48.53
C ALA A 382 -5.33 8.97 -50.04
#